data_22c172f5ae414480fbafe73b4fde6799
#
_entry.id   22c172f5ae414480fbafe73b4fde6799
#
_cell.length_a   1.000
_cell.length_b   1.000
_cell.length_c   1.000
_cell.angle_alpha   90.00
_cell.angle_beta   90.00
_cell.angle_gamma   90.00
#
_symmetry.space_group_name_H-M   'P 1'
#
loop_
_entity.id
_entity.type
_entity.pdbx_description
1 polymer ?
#
loop_
_entity_poly.entity_id
_entity_poly.type
_entity_poly.pdbx_seq_one_letter_code
_entity_poly.pdbx_strand_id
1 'polypeptide(L)'
;MPIQSNVNSVRKLLLGACAVLILAGSGLAGGALAQEMAAHDRIYVVTHVDIIPPQAAAGTKLVQQYVVDTRKDKGLVRVEAGAEIARTNHISIVEVWQNQKAFDEHVAAAHTRQFRQQIDPTLGSPYDERLHLNLE
;
A
#
# COMPACT_ATOMS: atom_id res chain seq x y z
N MET A 1 58.84 -45.56 40.62
CA MET A 1 58.28 -44.43 39.89
C MET A 1 57.30 -44.96 38.85
N PRO A 2 56.00 -44.72 38.96
CA PRO A 2 54.99 -45.31 38.05
C PRO A 2 54.72 -44.37 36.86
N ILE A 3 54.66 -44.98 35.71
CA ILE A 3 54.29 -44.38 34.44
C ILE A 3 52.78 -44.31 34.39
N GLN A 4 52.21 -43.15 34.41
CA GLN A 4 50.80 -42.94 34.18
C GLN A 4 50.55 -42.81 32.67
N SER A 5 49.93 -43.84 32.11
CA SER A 5 49.45 -43.90 30.75
C SER A 5 48.19 -43.01 30.56
N ASN A 6 48.25 -42.16 29.59
CA ASN A 6 47.29 -41.18 29.18
C ASN A 6 46.10 -41.84 28.47
N VAL A 7 44.98 -42.05 29.15
CA VAL A 7 43.76 -42.68 28.66
C VAL A 7 42.75 -41.67 28.07
N ASN A 8 43.13 -40.45 27.86
CA ASN A 8 42.20 -39.38 27.46
C ASN A 8 42.15 -39.06 25.94
N SER A 9 42.82 -39.85 25.09
CA SER A 9 42.89 -39.57 23.66
C SER A 9 41.92 -40.32 22.76
N VAL A 10 41.07 -41.20 23.29
CA VAL A 10 40.21 -42.06 22.44
C VAL A 10 38.70 -41.71 22.52
N ARG A 11 38.32 -40.66 23.25
CA ARG A 11 36.91 -40.30 23.43
C ARG A 11 36.43 -39.10 22.63
N LYS A 12 37.19 -38.57 21.67
CA LYS A 12 36.82 -37.39 20.88
C LYS A 12 36.54 -37.60 19.40
N LEU A 13 36.22 -38.82 18.98
CA LEU A 13 36.02 -39.08 17.54
C LEU A 13 34.74 -39.85 17.20
N LEU A 14 33.64 -39.62 17.89
CA LEU A 14 32.36 -40.17 17.51
C LEU A 14 31.14 -39.32 17.96
N LEU A 15 31.18 -38.00 17.68
CA LEU A 15 30.01 -37.12 17.82
C LEU A 15 30.09 -35.97 16.83
N GLY A 16 29.95 -36.26 15.56
CA GLY A 16 30.04 -35.22 14.55
C GLY A 16 29.41 -35.60 13.21
N ALA A 17 28.26 -36.22 13.21
CA ALA A 17 27.53 -36.42 11.94
C ALA A 17 26.07 -36.78 12.17
N CYS A 18 25.27 -35.85 12.67
CA CYS A 18 23.78 -35.93 12.54
C CYS A 18 23.19 -34.61 13.00
N ALA A 19 23.30 -33.56 12.22
CA ALA A 19 22.46 -32.37 12.41
C ALA A 19 22.64 -31.38 11.26
N VAL A 20 22.40 -31.77 10.03
CA VAL A 20 22.09 -30.80 8.97
C VAL A 20 21.16 -31.49 7.98
N LEU A 21 19.88 -31.48 8.23
CA LEU A 21 18.86 -31.74 7.22
C LEU A 21 17.47 -31.55 7.84
N ILE A 22 17.12 -30.35 8.28
CA ILE A 22 15.71 -29.90 8.35
C ILE A 22 15.78 -28.37 8.46
N LEU A 23 15.74 -27.65 7.37
CA LEU A 23 15.34 -26.25 7.29
C LEU A 23 15.26 -25.81 5.82
N ALA A 24 14.49 -26.52 5.04
CA ALA A 24 14.13 -26.02 3.71
C ALA A 24 12.64 -26.39 3.45
N GLY A 25 11.71 -25.72 4.13
CA GLY A 25 10.31 -25.99 3.91
C GLY A 25 9.28 -25.06 4.55
N SER A 26 9.71 -24.12 5.38
CA SER A 26 8.73 -23.31 6.16
C SER A 26 8.58 -21.85 5.73
N GLY A 27 9.30 -21.40 4.70
CA GLY A 27 9.31 -19.98 4.32
C GLY A 27 8.20 -19.53 3.36
N LEU A 28 7.56 -20.45 2.64
CA LEU A 28 6.63 -20.06 1.58
C LEU A 28 5.17 -19.91 2.05
N ALA A 29 4.75 -20.63 3.06
CA ALA A 29 3.37 -20.55 3.57
C ALA A 29 3.10 -19.29 4.39
N GLY A 30 4.08 -18.81 5.15
CA GLY A 30 3.95 -17.60 5.96
C GLY A 30 3.83 -16.31 5.11
N GLY A 31 4.51 -16.28 3.97
CA GLY A 31 4.44 -15.13 3.06
C GLY A 31 3.09 -15.02 2.36
N ALA A 32 2.49 -16.14 1.94
CA ALA A 32 1.19 -16.15 1.27
C ALA A 32 0.06 -15.71 2.21
N LEU A 33 0.03 -16.21 3.45
CA LEU A 33 -0.97 -15.83 4.45
C LEU A 33 -0.85 -14.35 4.87
N ALA A 34 0.38 -13.84 5.03
CA ALA A 34 0.59 -12.43 5.33
C ALA A 34 0.16 -11.52 4.17
N GLN A 35 0.34 -11.95 2.95
CA GLN A 35 -0.05 -11.21 1.74
C GLN A 35 -1.57 -11.23 1.54
N GLU A 36 -2.24 -12.34 1.86
CA GLU A 36 -3.69 -12.49 1.84
C GLU A 36 -4.35 -11.65 2.94
N MET A 37 -3.84 -11.69 4.19
CA MET A 37 -4.31 -10.81 5.27
C MET A 37 -4.13 -9.33 4.92
N ALA A 38 -3.00 -8.94 4.34
CA ALA A 38 -2.77 -7.57 3.90
C ALA A 38 -3.69 -7.13 2.74
N ALA A 39 -4.23 -8.06 1.96
CA ALA A 39 -5.21 -7.74 0.92
C ALA A 39 -6.60 -7.45 1.49
N HIS A 40 -6.99 -8.11 2.59
CA HIS A 40 -8.26 -7.85 3.28
C HIS A 40 -8.32 -6.47 3.96
N ASP A 41 -7.18 -5.94 4.40
CA ASP A 41 -7.10 -4.63 5.05
C ASP A 41 -7.14 -3.44 4.07
N ARG A 42 -7.13 -3.71 2.77
CA ARG A 42 -7.09 -2.66 1.76
C ARG A 42 -8.36 -1.80 1.77
N ILE A 43 -8.13 -0.50 1.65
CA ILE A 43 -9.19 0.50 1.46
C ILE A 43 -9.19 0.92 -0.01
N TYR A 44 -10.34 0.84 -0.63
CA TYR A 44 -10.58 1.35 -1.97
C TYR A 44 -11.36 2.66 -1.84
N VAL A 45 -10.88 3.71 -2.47
CA VAL A 45 -11.53 5.02 -2.46
C VAL A 45 -11.92 5.37 -3.87
N VAL A 46 -13.18 5.75 -4.06
CA VAL A 46 -13.69 6.26 -5.32
C VAL A 46 -14.18 7.69 -5.08
N THR A 47 -13.57 8.63 -5.77
CA THR A 47 -13.92 10.04 -5.67
C THR A 47 -14.46 10.52 -7.01
N HIS A 48 -15.62 11.18 -7.01
CA HIS A 48 -16.18 11.86 -8.16
C HIS A 48 -16.00 13.37 -8.02
N VAL A 49 -15.47 13.97 -9.08
CA VAL A 49 -15.16 15.41 -9.18
C VAL A 49 -15.86 15.95 -10.43
N ASP A 50 -16.98 16.64 -10.22
CA ASP A 50 -17.74 17.25 -11.30
C ASP A 50 -17.38 18.74 -11.42
N ILE A 51 -16.54 19.08 -12.36
CA ILE A 51 -16.03 20.44 -12.55
C ILE A 51 -16.99 21.23 -13.41
N ILE A 52 -17.29 22.49 -13.06
CA ILE A 52 -18.09 23.35 -13.92
C ILE A 52 -17.37 23.61 -15.26
N PRO A 53 -18.07 23.65 -16.40
CA PRO A 53 -17.44 23.74 -17.71
C PRO A 53 -16.42 24.89 -17.87
N PRO A 54 -16.65 26.11 -17.33
CA PRO A 54 -15.67 27.19 -17.45
C PRO A 54 -14.33 26.91 -16.70
N GLN A 55 -14.35 26.02 -15.72
CA GLN A 55 -13.18 25.64 -14.90
C GLN A 55 -12.57 24.29 -15.30
N ALA A 56 -13.10 23.62 -16.33
CA ALA A 56 -12.70 22.25 -16.69
C ALA A 56 -11.19 22.10 -16.86
N ALA A 57 -10.52 23.00 -17.57
CA ALA A 57 -9.07 22.93 -17.78
C ALA A 57 -8.27 23.13 -16.47
N ALA A 58 -8.69 24.09 -15.64
CA ALA A 58 -8.03 24.37 -14.37
C ALA A 58 -8.22 23.23 -13.37
N GLY A 59 -9.45 22.75 -13.21
CA GLY A 59 -9.76 21.64 -12.32
C GLY A 59 -9.09 20.32 -12.74
N THR A 60 -9.03 20.04 -14.05
CA THR A 60 -8.29 18.86 -14.56
C THR A 60 -6.82 18.93 -14.18
N LYS A 61 -6.17 20.08 -14.27
CA LYS A 61 -4.77 20.24 -13.84
C LYS A 61 -4.58 20.01 -12.33
N LEU A 62 -5.54 20.47 -11.52
CA LEU A 62 -5.52 20.20 -10.08
C LEU A 62 -5.60 18.69 -9.78
N VAL A 63 -6.49 17.97 -10.46
CA VAL A 63 -6.60 16.51 -10.33
C VAL A 63 -5.31 15.81 -10.78
N GLN A 64 -4.72 16.21 -11.90
CA GLN A 64 -3.46 15.65 -12.38
C GLN A 64 -2.32 15.87 -11.37
N GLN A 65 -2.21 17.07 -10.80
CA GLN A 65 -1.22 17.37 -9.76
C GLN A 65 -1.46 16.55 -8.50
N TYR A 66 -2.71 16.44 -8.06
CA TYR A 66 -3.10 15.60 -6.92
C TYR A 66 -2.64 14.16 -7.10
N VAL A 67 -2.88 13.54 -8.27
CA VAL A 67 -2.44 12.18 -8.58
C VAL A 67 -0.91 12.06 -8.51
N VAL A 68 -0.17 13.06 -9.00
CA VAL A 68 1.31 13.07 -8.93
C VAL A 68 1.81 13.14 -7.49
N ASP A 69 1.16 13.92 -6.65
CA ASP A 69 1.56 14.09 -5.25
C ASP A 69 1.15 12.88 -4.40
N THR A 70 -0.04 12.35 -4.60
CA THR A 70 -0.54 11.12 -3.95
C THR A 70 0.36 9.92 -4.21
N ARG A 71 0.98 9.81 -5.39
CA ARG A 71 1.93 8.73 -5.72
C ARG A 71 3.16 8.67 -4.81
N LYS A 72 3.44 9.73 -4.06
CA LYS A 72 4.57 9.81 -3.12
C LYS A 72 4.21 9.34 -1.71
N ASP A 73 2.93 9.13 -1.44
CA ASP A 73 2.43 8.81 -0.11
C ASP A 73 2.73 7.37 0.28
N LYS A 74 3.08 7.21 1.56
CA LYS A 74 3.33 5.89 2.12
C LYS A 74 2.04 5.09 2.23
N GLY A 75 2.11 3.82 1.88
CA GLY A 75 0.98 2.92 1.96
C GLY A 75 -0.01 3.04 0.79
N LEU A 76 0.25 3.91 -0.19
CA LEU A 76 -0.46 3.88 -1.45
C LEU A 76 -0.13 2.59 -2.21
N VAL A 77 -1.15 1.90 -2.72
CA VAL A 77 -1.01 0.74 -3.61
C VAL A 77 -1.20 1.18 -5.06
N ARG A 78 -2.22 2.01 -5.31
CA ARG A 78 -2.56 2.51 -6.65
C ARG A 78 -3.34 3.82 -6.56
N VAL A 79 -3.10 4.73 -7.50
CA VAL A 79 -3.95 5.89 -7.78
C VAL A 79 -4.06 6.12 -9.28
N GLU A 80 -5.27 6.32 -9.74
CA GLU A 80 -5.61 6.62 -11.14
C GLU A 80 -6.74 7.65 -11.18
N ALA A 81 -6.73 8.49 -12.22
CA ALA A 81 -7.84 9.38 -12.51
C ALA A 81 -8.24 9.25 -13.98
N GLY A 82 -9.53 9.26 -14.25
CA GLY A 82 -10.09 9.20 -15.58
C GLY A 82 -11.26 10.15 -15.73
N ALA A 83 -11.38 10.80 -16.89
CA ALA A 83 -12.53 11.61 -17.24
C ALA A 83 -13.57 10.78 -18.00
N GLU A 84 -14.83 11.10 -17.84
CA GLU A 84 -15.89 10.51 -18.65
C GLU A 84 -15.71 10.86 -20.15
N ILE A 85 -15.89 9.87 -21.02
CA ILE A 85 -15.75 10.08 -22.47
C ILE A 85 -16.73 11.14 -22.99
N ALA A 86 -17.98 11.10 -22.50
CA ALA A 86 -19.04 12.02 -22.95
C ALA A 86 -18.98 13.39 -22.25
N ARG A 87 -18.41 13.46 -21.05
CA ARG A 87 -18.36 14.67 -20.21
C ARG A 87 -16.97 14.79 -19.56
N THR A 88 -16.02 15.32 -20.28
CA THR A 88 -14.60 15.35 -19.86
C THR A 88 -14.31 16.19 -18.62
N ASN A 89 -15.29 16.98 -18.16
CA ASN A 89 -15.24 17.73 -16.91
C ASN A 89 -15.76 16.90 -15.68
N HIS A 90 -16.24 15.67 -15.91
CA HIS A 90 -16.58 14.71 -14.86
C HIS A 90 -15.43 13.71 -14.72
N ILE A 91 -14.77 13.73 -13.59
CA ILE A 91 -13.54 12.96 -13.35
C ILE A 91 -13.79 12.01 -12.17
N SER A 92 -13.37 10.76 -12.35
CA SER A 92 -13.30 9.79 -11.25
C SER A 92 -11.85 9.57 -10.87
N ILE A 93 -11.56 9.61 -9.58
CA ILE A 93 -10.26 9.25 -8.99
C ILE A 93 -10.47 7.93 -8.25
N VAL A 94 -9.62 6.95 -8.51
CA VAL A 94 -9.64 5.65 -7.82
C VAL A 94 -8.31 5.47 -7.10
N GLU A 95 -8.40 5.26 -5.80
CA GLU A 95 -7.23 5.02 -4.96
C GLU A 95 -7.36 3.67 -4.25
N VAL A 96 -6.24 3.00 -4.04
CA VAL A 96 -6.14 1.78 -3.25
C VAL A 96 -5.04 1.98 -2.22
N TRP A 97 -5.38 1.81 -0.96
CA TRP A 97 -4.48 1.98 0.19
C TRP A 97 -4.24 0.65 0.89
N GLN A 98 -3.07 0.48 1.48
CA GLN A 98 -2.72 -0.75 2.21
C GLN A 98 -3.64 -1.02 3.41
N ASN A 99 -4.14 0.04 4.05
CA ASN A 99 -5.04 -0.03 5.20
C ASN A 99 -5.63 1.36 5.51
N GLN A 100 -6.57 1.41 6.44
CA GLN A 100 -7.22 2.63 6.90
C GLN A 100 -6.22 3.67 7.41
N LYS A 101 -5.19 3.26 8.16
CA LYS A 101 -4.18 4.17 8.71
C LYS A 101 -3.43 4.93 7.61
N ALA A 102 -3.03 4.24 6.54
CA ALA A 102 -2.35 4.88 5.41
C ALA A 102 -3.25 5.90 4.72
N PHE A 103 -4.53 5.60 4.55
CA PHE A 103 -5.52 6.54 4.02
C PHE A 103 -5.71 7.75 4.96
N ASP A 104 -5.82 7.55 6.26
CA ASP A 104 -5.98 8.65 7.23
C ASP A 104 -4.76 9.59 7.22
N GLU A 105 -3.54 9.04 7.10
CA GLU A 105 -2.32 9.83 6.96
C GLU A 105 -2.31 10.65 5.66
N HIS A 106 -2.77 10.07 4.54
CA HIS A 106 -2.96 10.78 3.28
C HIS A 106 -3.98 11.91 3.40
N VAL A 107 -5.15 11.68 4.00
CA VAL A 107 -6.18 12.73 4.22
C VAL A 107 -5.62 13.88 5.05
N ALA A 108 -4.76 13.58 6.02
CA ALA A 108 -4.09 14.59 6.85
C ALA A 108 -2.89 15.27 6.17
N ALA A 109 -2.43 14.80 5.02
CA ALA A 109 -1.28 15.36 4.31
C ALA A 109 -1.57 16.77 3.77
N ALA A 110 -0.53 17.58 3.70
CA ALA A 110 -0.67 18.99 3.27
C ALA A 110 -1.20 19.11 1.83
N HIS A 111 -0.68 18.27 0.92
CA HIS A 111 -1.08 18.29 -0.50
C HIS A 111 -2.55 17.89 -0.69
N THR A 112 -3.07 16.94 0.09
CA THR A 112 -4.48 16.52 0.03
C THR A 112 -5.40 17.63 0.50
N ARG A 113 -5.08 18.29 1.63
CA ARG A 113 -5.85 19.43 2.12
C ARG A 113 -5.81 20.60 1.13
N GLN A 114 -4.65 20.88 0.56
CA GLN A 114 -4.49 21.92 -0.46
C GLN A 114 -5.30 21.61 -1.70
N PHE A 115 -5.26 20.37 -2.19
CA PHE A 115 -6.09 19.95 -3.32
C PHE A 115 -7.57 20.17 -3.05
N ARG A 116 -8.09 19.72 -1.90
CA ARG A 116 -9.50 19.90 -1.54
C ARG A 116 -9.90 21.37 -1.48
N GLN A 117 -9.06 22.25 -0.92
CA GLN A 117 -9.31 23.69 -0.89
C GLN A 117 -9.32 24.32 -2.29
N GLN A 118 -8.47 23.86 -3.19
CA GLN A 118 -8.34 24.43 -4.53
C GLN A 118 -9.40 23.89 -5.50
N ILE A 119 -9.81 22.63 -5.35
CA ILE A 119 -10.81 22.01 -6.24
C ILE A 119 -12.22 22.48 -5.92
N ASP A 120 -12.55 22.68 -4.65
CA ASP A 120 -13.90 23.03 -4.17
C ASP A 120 -14.56 24.17 -4.96
N PRO A 121 -13.92 25.35 -5.18
CA PRO A 121 -14.53 26.43 -5.96
C PRO A 121 -14.70 26.14 -7.46
N THR A 122 -14.19 25.03 -7.95
CA THR A 122 -14.33 24.62 -9.35
C THR A 122 -15.48 23.64 -9.57
N LEU A 123 -16.10 23.17 -8.48
CA LEU A 123 -17.08 22.10 -8.53
C LEU A 123 -18.48 22.60 -8.88
N GLY A 124 -19.21 21.79 -9.69
CA GLY A 124 -20.63 21.96 -10.00
C GLY A 124 -21.53 21.10 -9.09
N SER A 125 -20.96 20.13 -8.37
CA SER A 125 -21.60 19.30 -7.36
C SER A 125 -20.69 19.11 -6.18
N PRO A 126 -21.19 18.70 -5.00
CA PRO A 126 -20.37 18.42 -3.85
C PRO A 126 -19.28 17.37 -4.16
N TYR A 127 -18.10 17.54 -3.55
CA TYR A 127 -17.03 16.54 -3.57
C TYR A 127 -17.53 15.21 -3.00
N ASP A 128 -17.59 14.17 -3.83
CA ASP A 128 -18.14 12.86 -3.45
C ASP A 128 -17.01 11.83 -3.36
N GLU A 129 -16.60 11.51 -2.14
CA GLU A 129 -15.55 10.53 -1.84
C GLU A 129 -16.16 9.36 -1.04
N ARG A 130 -15.99 8.15 -1.55
CA ARG A 130 -16.55 6.95 -0.96
C ARG A 130 -15.48 5.90 -0.70
N LEU A 131 -15.47 5.39 0.53
CA LEU A 131 -14.56 4.34 0.97
C LEU A 131 -15.25 2.98 0.87
N HIS A 132 -14.51 1.99 0.38
CA HIS A 132 -14.97 0.63 0.19
C HIS A 132 -13.95 -0.35 0.80
N LEU A 133 -14.45 -1.42 1.41
CA LEU A 133 -13.65 -2.56 1.83
C LEU A 133 -13.51 -3.56 0.69
N ASN A 134 -12.44 -4.34 0.70
CA ASN A 134 -12.33 -5.50 -0.16
C ASN A 134 -13.38 -6.56 0.23
N LEU A 135 -14.03 -7.17 -0.76
CA LEU A 135 -15.05 -8.21 -0.55
C LEU A 135 -14.53 -9.62 -0.88
N GLU A 136 -13.28 -9.74 -1.31
CA GLU A 136 -12.64 -11.01 -1.69
C GLU A 136 -11.66 -11.51 -0.63
#